data_3a7423da0ad05b08a431e60168f77502
#
_entry.id   3a7423da0ad05b08a431e60168f77502
#
_cell.length_a   1.000
_cell.length_b   1.000
_cell.length_c   1.000
_cell.angle_alpha   90.00
_cell.angle_beta   90.00
_cell.angle_gamma   90.00
#
_symmetry.space_group_name_H-M   'P 1'
#
loop_
_entity.id
_entity.type
_entity.pdbx_description
1 polymer ?
#
loop_
_entity_poly.entity_id
_entity_poly.type
_entity_poly.pdbx_seq_one_letter_code
_entity_poly.pdbx_strand_id
1 'polypeptide(L)'
;MPLYPPGAAVMAPIAGHTDIPFRRMIRRFGCRHAFTEMIDAGSLVFQGQQTLRLAQRGSDAGFLGIQLVGSDLPTLKRAAELINGMDFDVLDFNLGCPAPKVARKCEGIRFALEDPDGAVRAFETLVSASRLPDRKSVV
;
A
#
# COMPACT_ATOMS: atom_id res chain seq x y z
N MET A 1 -5.20 15.56 -12.20
CA MET A 1 -6.13 14.60 -12.85
C MET A 1 -6.51 13.54 -11.83
N PRO A 2 -7.76 13.07 -11.80
CA PRO A 2 -8.13 11.98 -10.89
C PRO A 2 -7.35 10.70 -11.27
N LEU A 3 -6.87 9.96 -10.28
CA LEU A 3 -6.13 8.70 -10.45
C LEU A 3 -6.95 7.61 -11.17
N TYR A 4 -8.25 7.70 -11.08
CA TYR A 4 -9.19 6.74 -11.69
C TYR A 4 -10.23 7.47 -12.52
N PRO A 5 -10.65 6.88 -13.66
CA PRO A 5 -11.79 7.39 -14.41
C PRO A 5 -13.07 7.38 -13.55
N PRO A 6 -14.02 8.30 -13.78
CA PRO A 6 -15.32 8.22 -13.12
C PRO A 6 -15.99 6.86 -13.38
N GLY A 7 -16.51 6.23 -12.32
CA GLY A 7 -17.15 4.92 -12.40
C GLY A 7 -16.20 3.72 -12.51
N ALA A 8 -14.90 3.92 -12.42
CA ALA A 8 -13.94 2.81 -12.43
C ALA A 8 -14.11 1.90 -11.21
N ALA A 9 -14.19 0.59 -11.44
CA ALA A 9 -14.06 -0.41 -10.38
C ALA A 9 -12.60 -0.49 -9.94
N VAL A 10 -12.37 -0.37 -8.63
CA VAL A 10 -11.06 -0.47 -8.01
C VAL A 10 -11.07 -1.62 -7.01
N MET A 11 -10.17 -2.58 -7.18
CA MET A 11 -10.01 -3.69 -6.24
C MET A 11 -9.22 -3.23 -5.02
N ALA A 12 -9.86 -3.27 -3.86
CA ALA A 12 -9.23 -2.95 -2.58
C ALA A 12 -8.13 -3.97 -2.21
N PRO A 13 -7.09 -3.58 -1.48
CA PRO A 13 -6.10 -4.49 -0.94
C PRO A 13 -6.74 -5.39 0.14
N ILE A 14 -6.67 -6.71 -0.04
CA ILE A 14 -7.19 -7.70 0.90
C ILE A 14 -6.11 -8.74 1.17
N ALA A 15 -5.62 -8.78 2.42
CA ALA A 15 -4.59 -9.71 2.85
C ALA A 15 -5.01 -11.18 2.61
N GLY A 16 -4.13 -11.98 2.04
CA GLY A 16 -4.37 -13.37 1.67
C GLY A 16 -5.22 -13.57 0.42
N HIS A 17 -5.61 -12.50 -0.29
CA HIS A 17 -6.49 -12.60 -1.45
C HIS A 17 -6.00 -11.82 -2.68
N THR A 18 -5.44 -10.63 -2.52
CA THR A 18 -5.07 -9.78 -3.67
C THR A 18 -3.67 -10.09 -4.22
N ASP A 19 -3.35 -11.37 -4.32
CA ASP A 19 -2.15 -11.90 -4.95
C ASP A 19 -2.19 -11.78 -6.48
N ILE A 20 -1.09 -12.14 -7.15
CA ILE A 20 -0.99 -12.06 -8.62
C ILE A 20 -2.08 -12.87 -9.33
N PRO A 21 -2.34 -14.16 -8.97
CA PRO A 21 -3.42 -14.94 -9.59
C PRO A 21 -4.78 -14.28 -9.48
N PHE A 22 -5.14 -13.77 -8.29
CA PHE A 22 -6.42 -13.11 -8.07
C PHE A 22 -6.54 -11.81 -8.88
N ARG A 23 -5.50 -10.95 -8.87
CA ARG A 23 -5.49 -9.73 -9.68
C ARG A 23 -5.64 -10.03 -11.18
N ARG A 24 -4.97 -11.07 -11.68
CA ARG A 24 -5.14 -11.52 -13.09
C ARG A 24 -6.56 -11.97 -13.39
N MET A 25 -7.20 -12.65 -12.44
CA MET A 25 -8.59 -13.09 -12.59
C MET A 25 -9.53 -11.88 -12.72
N ILE A 26 -9.46 -10.93 -11.82
CA ILE A 26 -10.36 -9.76 -11.83
C ILE A 26 -10.17 -8.88 -13.08
N ARG A 27 -8.96 -8.85 -13.68
CA ARG A 27 -8.73 -8.16 -14.96
C ARG A 27 -9.59 -8.73 -16.08
N ARG A 28 -9.85 -10.03 -16.10
CA ARG A 28 -10.73 -10.68 -17.08
C ARG A 28 -12.17 -10.24 -16.94
N PHE A 29 -12.58 -9.80 -15.75
CA PHE A 29 -13.91 -9.23 -15.47
C PHE A 29 -13.96 -7.69 -15.58
N GLY A 30 -12.92 -7.08 -16.17
CA GLY A 30 -12.90 -5.65 -16.46
C GLY A 30 -12.37 -4.74 -15.34
N CYS A 31 -12.02 -5.26 -14.18
CA CYS A 31 -11.40 -4.46 -13.12
C CYS A 31 -9.94 -4.13 -13.46
N ARG A 32 -9.69 -2.89 -13.88
CA ARG A 32 -8.36 -2.46 -14.35
C ARG A 32 -7.49 -1.81 -13.29
N HIS A 33 -8.03 -1.54 -12.11
CA HIS A 33 -7.34 -0.89 -11.00
C HIS A 33 -7.33 -1.83 -9.80
N ALA A 34 -6.15 -2.14 -9.29
CA ALA A 34 -5.98 -3.03 -8.16
C ALA A 34 -4.83 -2.56 -7.27
N PHE A 35 -4.75 -3.14 -6.08
CA PHE A 35 -3.67 -2.95 -5.13
C PHE A 35 -3.03 -4.29 -4.78
N THR A 36 -1.77 -4.26 -4.33
CA THR A 36 -1.15 -5.40 -3.67
C THR A 36 -1.87 -5.71 -2.35
N GLU A 37 -1.56 -6.83 -1.74
CA GLU A 37 -1.84 -7.01 -0.32
C GLU A 37 -1.11 -5.93 0.50
N MET A 38 -1.60 -5.71 1.73
CA MET A 38 -0.96 -4.79 2.67
C MET A 38 0.45 -5.26 3.03
N ILE A 39 1.45 -4.41 2.84
CA ILE A 39 2.86 -4.68 3.04
C ILE A 39 3.36 -3.91 4.26
N ASP A 40 3.92 -4.64 5.21
CA ASP A 40 4.60 -4.07 6.37
C ASP A 40 5.88 -3.35 5.93
N ALA A 41 6.02 -2.06 6.28
CA ALA A 41 7.13 -1.23 5.85
C ALA A 41 8.48 -1.76 6.36
N GLY A 42 8.53 -2.23 7.59
CA GLY A 42 9.74 -2.84 8.17
C GLY A 42 10.15 -4.10 7.42
N SER A 43 9.20 -4.98 7.14
CA SER A 43 9.46 -6.21 6.37
C SER A 43 9.95 -5.91 4.94
N LEU A 44 9.48 -4.81 4.33
CA LEU A 44 9.96 -4.38 3.02
C LEU A 44 11.40 -3.87 3.09
N VAL A 45 11.73 -3.05 4.09
CA VAL A 45 13.09 -2.52 4.30
C VAL A 45 14.09 -3.65 4.55
N PHE A 46 13.69 -4.68 5.32
CA PHE A 46 14.52 -5.87 5.54
C PHE A 46 14.54 -6.86 4.37
N GLN A 47 13.83 -6.55 3.28
CA GLN A 47 13.78 -7.35 2.05
C GLN A 47 13.42 -8.82 2.30
N GLY A 48 12.49 -9.07 3.21
CA GLY A 48 11.97 -10.41 3.48
C GLY A 48 11.42 -11.07 2.21
N GLN A 49 11.82 -12.31 1.93
CA GLN A 49 11.44 -13.00 0.69
C GLN A 49 9.93 -13.04 0.44
N GLN A 50 9.14 -13.27 1.48
CA GLN A 50 7.69 -13.28 1.36
C GLN A 50 7.15 -11.89 1.01
N THR A 51 7.69 -10.84 1.65
CA THR A 51 7.31 -9.45 1.39
C THR A 51 7.65 -9.06 -0.04
N LEU A 52 8.82 -9.43 -0.55
CA LEU A 52 9.21 -9.17 -1.93
C LEU A 52 8.33 -9.90 -2.94
N ARG A 53 7.78 -11.08 -2.61
CA ARG A 53 6.79 -11.76 -3.45
C ARG A 53 5.47 -11.00 -3.50
N LEU A 54 5.01 -10.45 -2.37
CA LEU A 54 3.80 -9.62 -2.32
C LEU A 54 3.99 -8.30 -3.08
N ALA A 55 5.21 -7.72 -3.02
CA ALA A 55 5.59 -6.49 -3.69
C ALA A 55 5.96 -6.70 -5.18
N GLN A 56 5.25 -7.59 -5.88
CA GLN A 56 5.47 -7.84 -7.30
C GLN A 56 4.24 -7.47 -8.13
N ARG A 57 4.48 -6.78 -9.25
CA ARG A 57 3.45 -6.62 -10.28
C ARG A 57 3.18 -7.95 -10.98
N GLY A 58 4.22 -8.73 -11.23
CA GLY A 58 4.14 -9.93 -12.06
C GLY A 58 3.80 -9.58 -13.51
N SER A 59 3.06 -10.46 -14.18
CA SER A 59 2.51 -10.21 -15.52
C SER A 59 1.16 -9.48 -15.48
N ASP A 60 0.87 -8.75 -14.41
CA ASP A 60 -0.38 -8.00 -14.22
C ASP A 60 -0.35 -6.72 -15.06
N ALA A 61 -1.10 -6.70 -16.16
CA ALA A 61 -1.28 -5.52 -17.00
C ALA A 61 -2.40 -4.64 -16.46
N GLY A 62 -2.13 -3.37 -16.17
CA GLY A 62 -3.10 -2.39 -15.70
C GLY A 62 -2.58 -1.64 -14.49
N PHE A 63 -3.38 -0.72 -13.99
CA PHE A 63 -3.02 0.10 -12.84
C PHE A 63 -2.86 -0.76 -11.57
N LEU A 64 -1.73 -0.63 -10.90
CA LEU A 64 -1.41 -1.36 -9.67
C LEU A 64 -0.81 -0.42 -8.62
N GLY A 65 -1.52 -0.27 -7.50
CA GLY A 65 -1.01 0.38 -6.31
C GLY A 65 -0.30 -0.59 -5.37
N ILE A 66 0.68 -0.09 -4.63
CA ILE A 66 1.27 -0.79 -3.50
C ILE A 66 0.73 -0.19 -2.20
N GLN A 67 0.23 -1.04 -1.29
CA GLN A 67 -0.24 -0.57 0.02
C GLN A 67 0.78 -0.86 1.11
N LEU A 68 1.20 0.19 1.83
CA LEU A 68 2.06 0.09 3.02
C LEU A 68 1.25 0.18 4.31
N VAL A 69 1.76 -0.45 5.36
CA VAL A 69 1.41 -0.22 6.76
C VAL A 69 2.67 -0.06 7.59
N GLY A 70 2.63 0.81 8.59
CA GLY A 70 3.75 1.10 9.48
C GLY A 70 3.45 2.31 10.37
N SER A 71 4.28 2.56 11.39
CA SER A 71 4.17 3.73 12.27
C SER A 71 5.53 4.43 12.52
N ASP A 72 6.64 3.76 12.21
CA ASP A 72 7.97 4.32 12.37
C ASP A 72 8.38 5.16 11.16
N LEU A 73 8.52 6.47 11.35
CA LEU A 73 8.75 7.43 10.26
C LEU A 73 10.04 7.17 9.46
N PRO A 74 11.21 6.89 10.07
CA PRO A 74 12.40 6.51 9.32
C PRO A 74 12.21 5.27 8.44
N THR A 75 11.54 4.25 8.96
CA THR A 75 11.23 3.02 8.23
C THR A 75 10.27 3.28 7.07
N LEU A 76 9.22 4.07 7.30
CA LEU A 76 8.27 4.48 6.25
C LEU A 76 8.97 5.24 5.11
N LYS A 77 9.84 6.19 5.46
CA LYS A 77 10.67 6.93 4.50
C LYS A 77 11.50 5.96 3.65
N ARG A 78 12.21 5.05 4.29
CA ARG A 78 13.07 4.08 3.60
C ARG A 78 12.28 3.13 2.71
N ALA A 79 11.10 2.69 3.16
CA ALA A 79 10.20 1.87 2.36
C ALA A 79 9.72 2.62 1.10
N ALA A 80 9.32 3.89 1.22
CA ALA A 80 8.92 4.72 0.07
C ALA A 80 10.08 4.92 -0.93
N GLU A 81 11.29 5.15 -0.44
CA GLU A 81 12.50 5.25 -1.29
C GLU A 81 12.75 3.95 -2.08
N LEU A 82 12.56 2.78 -1.46
CA LEU A 82 12.69 1.48 -2.14
C LEU A 82 11.60 1.30 -3.20
N ILE A 83 10.37 1.69 -2.89
CA ILE A 83 9.22 1.60 -3.81
C ILE A 83 9.43 2.48 -5.05
N ASN A 84 10.16 3.59 -4.95
CA ASN A 84 10.48 4.44 -6.11
C ASN A 84 11.26 3.70 -7.23
N GLY A 85 11.92 2.60 -6.89
CA GLY A 85 12.62 1.74 -7.85
C GLY A 85 11.78 0.54 -8.32
N MET A 86 10.53 0.42 -7.86
CA MET A 86 9.62 -0.66 -8.20
C MET A 86 8.57 -0.21 -9.24
N ASP A 87 8.00 -1.16 -9.95
CA ASP A 87 6.99 -0.91 -10.98
C ASP A 87 5.59 -0.84 -10.37
N PHE A 88 5.25 0.31 -9.77
CA PHE A 88 3.91 0.63 -9.25
C PHE A 88 3.42 1.99 -9.73
N ASP A 89 2.10 2.16 -9.80
CA ASP A 89 1.48 3.40 -10.29
C ASP A 89 1.14 4.37 -9.16
N VAL A 90 1.00 3.88 -7.92
CA VAL A 90 0.63 4.69 -6.75
C VAL A 90 1.09 4.00 -5.46
N LEU A 91 1.44 4.82 -4.46
CA LEU A 91 1.64 4.39 -3.08
C LEU A 91 0.39 4.70 -2.26
N ASP A 92 -0.13 3.69 -1.57
CA ASP A 92 -1.27 3.79 -0.66
C ASP A 92 -0.81 3.49 0.77
N PHE A 93 -1.33 4.23 1.75
CA PHE A 93 -0.97 4.05 3.16
C PHE A 93 -2.17 3.60 3.98
N ASN A 94 -2.05 2.46 4.66
CA ASN A 94 -3.11 1.86 5.44
C ASN A 94 -3.17 2.42 6.86
N LEU A 95 -4.25 3.13 7.18
CA LEU A 95 -4.61 3.56 8.53
C LEU A 95 -5.92 2.95 9.04
N GLY A 96 -6.50 1.98 8.32
CA GLY A 96 -7.80 1.42 8.66
C GLY A 96 -7.77 -0.01 9.18
N CYS A 97 -6.64 -0.73 9.10
CA CYS A 97 -6.59 -2.15 9.45
C CYS A 97 -6.75 -2.38 10.96
N PRO A 98 -7.79 -3.13 11.41
CA PRO A 98 -8.00 -3.42 12.83
C PRO A 98 -7.37 -4.74 13.28
N ALA A 99 -6.66 -5.45 12.40
CA ALA A 99 -6.14 -6.78 12.68
C ALA A 99 -5.21 -6.78 13.92
N PRO A 100 -5.36 -7.76 14.84
CA PRO A 100 -4.57 -7.79 16.09
C PRO A 100 -3.05 -7.78 15.88
N LYS A 101 -2.57 -8.39 14.78
CA LYS A 101 -1.15 -8.40 14.42
C LYS A 101 -0.63 -7.00 14.09
N VAL A 102 -1.43 -6.20 13.39
CA VAL A 102 -1.12 -4.81 13.01
C VAL A 102 -1.25 -3.91 14.25
N ALA A 103 -2.36 -4.02 14.97
CA ALA A 103 -2.61 -3.24 16.16
C ALA A 103 -1.54 -3.42 17.27
N ARG A 104 -0.99 -4.64 17.43
CA ARG A 104 0.12 -4.87 18.39
C ARG A 104 1.38 -4.09 18.10
N LYS A 105 1.60 -3.67 16.85
CA LYS A 105 2.71 -2.80 16.44
C LYS A 105 2.36 -1.32 16.49
N CYS A 106 1.18 -0.95 17.01
CA CYS A 106 0.66 0.41 16.94
C CYS A 106 0.60 0.93 15.48
N GLU A 107 0.06 0.12 14.57
CA GLU A 107 -0.10 0.40 13.15
C GLU A 107 -1.59 0.35 12.75
N GLY A 108 -1.90 0.73 11.51
CA GLY A 108 -3.27 0.74 11.00
C GLY A 108 -4.17 1.69 11.77
N ILE A 109 -5.42 1.25 12.07
CA ILE A 109 -6.39 2.09 12.77
C ILE A 109 -5.91 2.49 14.17
N ARG A 110 -5.16 1.63 14.85
CA ARG A 110 -4.64 1.92 16.18
C ARG A 110 -3.69 3.11 16.15
N PHE A 111 -2.79 3.17 15.18
CA PHE A 111 -1.89 4.31 15.00
C PHE A 111 -2.66 5.62 14.78
N ALA A 112 -3.68 5.60 13.91
CA ALA A 112 -4.50 6.77 13.64
C ALA A 112 -5.27 7.28 14.87
N LEU A 113 -5.69 6.37 15.77
CA LEU A 113 -6.44 6.72 16.97
C LEU A 113 -5.56 7.14 18.15
N GLU A 114 -4.42 6.49 18.36
CA GLU A 114 -3.54 6.73 19.51
C GLU A 114 -2.54 7.87 19.26
N ASP A 115 -2.08 8.08 18.02
CA ASP A 115 -1.17 9.17 17.62
C ASP A 115 -1.60 9.79 16.27
N PRO A 116 -2.70 10.55 16.24
CA PRO A 116 -3.18 11.18 15.01
C PRO A 116 -2.17 12.15 14.40
N ASP A 117 -1.41 12.87 15.21
CA ASP A 117 -0.36 13.76 14.71
C ASP A 117 0.81 12.97 14.11
N GLY A 118 1.15 11.82 14.70
CA GLY A 118 2.10 10.88 14.13
C GLY A 118 1.63 10.33 12.79
N ALA A 119 0.35 10.01 12.67
CA ALA A 119 -0.24 9.57 11.40
C ALA A 119 -0.16 10.66 10.32
N VAL A 120 -0.39 11.93 10.65
CA VAL A 120 -0.19 13.06 9.72
C VAL A 120 1.28 13.15 9.29
N ARG A 121 2.23 13.11 10.24
CA ARG A 121 3.66 13.10 9.92
C ARG A 121 4.07 11.92 9.06
N ALA A 122 3.45 10.76 9.25
CA ALA A 122 3.69 9.59 8.39
C ALA A 122 3.27 9.86 6.94
N PHE A 123 2.10 10.46 6.72
CA PHE A 123 1.68 10.89 5.38
C PHE A 123 2.66 11.89 4.76
N GLU A 124 3.03 12.94 5.50
CA GLU A 124 3.99 13.94 5.03
C GLU A 124 5.33 13.30 4.65
N THR A 125 5.79 12.35 5.47
CA THR A 125 7.02 11.57 5.22
C THR A 125 6.91 10.77 3.92
N LEU A 126 5.81 10.05 3.72
CA LEU A 126 5.59 9.25 2.52
C LEU A 126 5.47 10.13 1.27
N VAL A 127 4.71 11.22 1.33
CA VAL A 127 4.54 12.17 0.23
C VAL A 127 5.90 12.78 -0.16
N SER A 128 6.72 13.16 0.83
CA SER A 128 8.02 13.78 0.55
C SER A 128 9.07 12.79 0.00
N ALA A 129 8.98 11.51 0.38
CA ALA A 129 9.93 10.47 -0.03
C ALA A 129 9.53 9.75 -1.32
N SER A 130 8.23 9.68 -1.62
CA SER A 130 7.71 9.00 -2.81
C SER A 130 7.81 9.87 -4.06
N ARG A 131 8.18 9.25 -5.18
CA ARG A 131 8.06 9.83 -6.53
C ARG A 131 6.77 9.43 -7.23
N LEU A 132 6.05 8.47 -6.67
CA LEU A 132 4.75 8.05 -7.18
C LEU A 132 3.68 9.08 -6.83
N PRO A 133 2.63 9.22 -7.65
CA PRO A 133 1.46 10.01 -7.27
C PRO A 133 0.95 9.59 -5.90
N ASP A 134 0.63 10.56 -5.03
CA ASP A 134 -0.01 10.26 -3.78
C ASP A 134 -1.50 10.01 -4.00
N ARG A 135 -2.00 9.03 -3.31
CA ARG A 135 -3.42 8.86 -3.07
C ARG A 135 -3.69 9.26 -1.63
N LYS A 136 -4.44 10.34 -1.45
CA LYS A 136 -5.05 10.60 -0.15
C LYS A 136 -6.03 9.46 0.12
N SER A 137 -5.64 8.52 0.97
CA SER A 137 -6.53 7.49 1.44
C SER A 137 -7.59 8.16 2.29
N VAL A 138 -8.74 8.44 1.69
CA VAL A 138 -9.94 8.78 2.43
C VAL A 138 -10.66 7.46 2.63
N VAL A 139 -10.53 6.92 3.82
CA VAL A 139 -11.41 5.85 4.29
C VAL A 139 -12.67 6.47 4.86
#